data_cd91889d10e9fbc2496f243742b93a75
#
_entry.id   cd91889d10e9fbc2496f243742b93a75
#
_cell.length_a   1.000
_cell.length_b   1.000
_cell.length_c   1.000
_cell.angle_alpha   90.00
_cell.angle_beta   90.00
_cell.angle_gamma   90.00
#
_symmetry.space_group_name_H-M   'P 1'
#
loop_
_entity.id
_entity.type
_entity.pdbx_description
1 polymer ?
#
loop_
_entity_poly.entity_id
_entity_poly.type
_entity_poly.pdbx_seq_one_letter_code
_entity_poly.pdbx_strand_id
1 'polypeptide(L)'
;MKLFIFNPEHDMALASNYEHFTPPRAACQIRHDLGFLPILWAEEGDMVLVDNKQTAIDRSARLGIDCKGAFITRGKLRDKLSLGFQPDVICPWGWDVVLQNELLEYGISPSILPDMAQLDAIRQMSHRHWAAEKLLLPLRQFEGTIGESYTANSIEEVQKLLSLHHSIVLKAPWSSSGRGIRYVGKRHNGGRKSYSNMSTHVQGWIKNVLNEQESVMVEPWYDKLIDVGMEFYANADGSVNYLGLSLFHAVDGTYEGNLLGSDSFLMSQIARYVSPDLLQKIARQAELLLSSQLGGRYQGPLGIDMMVVQHEDKPLLQPCVELNLRSTMGHVALALSKQMPVENKVMRITLEADYQLIISSVSQP
;
A
#
# COMPACT_ATOMS: atom_id res chain seq x y z
N MET A 1 -13.97 -18.65 11.52
CA MET A 1 -13.10 -19.07 10.40
C MET A 1 -13.09 -17.97 9.34
N LYS A 2 -11.91 -17.49 8.99
CA LYS A 2 -11.70 -16.44 7.99
C LYS A 2 -11.20 -17.04 6.68
N LEU A 3 -11.56 -16.41 5.56
CA LEU A 3 -10.99 -16.69 4.25
C LEU A 3 -10.12 -15.51 3.84
N PHE A 4 -8.81 -15.71 3.79
CA PHE A 4 -7.84 -14.73 3.34
C PHE A 4 -7.59 -14.84 1.85
N ILE A 5 -7.45 -13.69 1.17
CA ILE A 5 -7.25 -13.60 -0.27
C ILE A 5 -6.17 -12.57 -0.57
N PHE A 6 -5.15 -12.96 -1.35
CA PHE A 6 -4.13 -12.06 -1.86
C PHE A 6 -4.50 -11.62 -3.27
N ASN A 7 -5.00 -10.38 -3.41
CA ASN A 7 -5.35 -9.74 -4.69
C ASN A 7 -4.53 -8.45 -4.89
N PRO A 8 -3.23 -8.56 -5.25
CA PRO A 8 -2.31 -7.42 -5.39
C PRO A 8 -2.68 -6.47 -6.53
N GLU A 9 -3.55 -6.87 -7.43
CA GLU A 9 -4.13 -6.06 -8.50
C GLU A 9 -5.20 -5.05 -8.04
N HIS A 10 -5.57 -5.06 -6.77
CA HIS A 10 -6.59 -4.22 -6.16
C HIS A 10 -6.53 -2.74 -6.59
N ASP A 11 -5.37 -2.09 -6.50
CA ASP A 11 -5.24 -0.68 -6.89
C ASP A 11 -5.53 -0.44 -8.37
N MET A 12 -5.24 -1.43 -9.23
CA MET A 12 -5.57 -1.35 -10.67
C MET A 12 -7.08 -1.52 -10.89
N ALA A 13 -7.72 -2.39 -10.11
CA ALA A 13 -9.17 -2.58 -10.14
C ALA A 13 -9.88 -1.30 -9.68
N LEU A 14 -9.41 -0.64 -8.61
CA LEU A 14 -9.94 0.66 -8.17
C LEU A 14 -9.77 1.76 -9.23
N ALA A 15 -8.60 1.80 -9.91
CA ALA A 15 -8.34 2.78 -10.96
C ALA A 15 -9.26 2.56 -12.17
N SER A 16 -9.46 1.32 -12.60
CA SER A 16 -10.29 1.00 -13.76
C SER A 16 -11.77 1.17 -13.48
N ASN A 17 -12.22 0.85 -12.28
CA ASN A 17 -13.62 0.85 -11.82
C ASN A 17 -14.58 0.06 -12.73
N TYR A 18 -14.09 -0.97 -13.41
CA TYR A 18 -14.89 -1.88 -14.24
C TYR A 18 -15.11 -3.21 -13.54
N GLU A 19 -16.36 -3.67 -13.49
CA GLU A 19 -16.75 -4.95 -12.88
C GLU A 19 -16.02 -6.16 -13.48
N HIS A 20 -15.69 -6.09 -14.76
CA HIS A 20 -15.00 -7.15 -15.52
C HIS A 20 -13.55 -6.76 -15.88
N PHE A 21 -12.88 -6.01 -14.98
CA PHE A 21 -11.48 -5.68 -15.19
C PHE A 21 -10.63 -6.94 -15.26
N THR A 22 -9.82 -7.05 -16.31
CA THR A 22 -8.84 -8.13 -16.44
C THR A 22 -7.45 -7.62 -16.04
N PRO A 23 -6.86 -8.15 -14.95
CA PRO A 23 -5.54 -7.72 -14.52
C PRO A 23 -4.47 -8.05 -15.56
N PRO A 24 -3.41 -7.22 -15.67
CA PRO A 24 -2.26 -7.54 -16.50
C PRO A 24 -1.59 -8.85 -16.07
N ARG A 25 -0.98 -9.58 -17.04
CA ARG A 25 -0.33 -10.86 -16.78
C ARG A 25 0.66 -10.82 -15.61
N ALA A 26 1.43 -9.74 -15.47
CA ALA A 26 2.38 -9.58 -14.36
C ALA A 26 1.69 -9.53 -12.99
N ALA A 27 0.51 -8.89 -12.87
CA ALA A 27 -0.27 -8.87 -11.63
C ALA A 27 -0.85 -10.25 -11.28
N CYS A 28 -1.36 -10.97 -12.30
CA CYS A 28 -1.78 -12.36 -12.13
C CYS A 28 -0.62 -13.26 -11.67
N GLN A 29 0.59 -13.05 -12.21
CA GLN A 29 1.77 -13.79 -11.81
C GLN A 29 2.15 -13.53 -10.36
N ILE A 30 2.14 -12.24 -9.90
CA ILE A 30 2.37 -11.88 -8.50
C ILE A 30 1.35 -12.57 -7.59
N ARG A 31 0.06 -12.56 -7.95
CA ARG A 31 -1.00 -13.24 -7.20
C ARG A 31 -0.75 -14.75 -7.11
N HIS A 32 -0.40 -15.38 -8.23
CA HIS A 32 -0.08 -16.81 -8.27
C HIS A 32 1.12 -17.14 -7.38
N ASP A 33 2.17 -16.34 -7.46
CA ASP A 33 3.44 -16.63 -6.82
C ASP A 33 3.47 -16.28 -5.34
N LEU A 34 2.81 -15.22 -4.93
CA LEU A 34 2.81 -14.69 -3.56
C LEU A 34 1.48 -14.86 -2.82
N GLY A 35 0.52 -15.56 -3.42
CA GLY A 35 -0.82 -15.79 -2.85
C GLY A 35 -0.82 -16.46 -1.47
N PHE A 36 0.30 -17.07 -1.08
CA PHE A 36 0.47 -17.69 0.24
C PHE A 36 0.70 -16.67 1.37
N LEU A 37 1.07 -15.41 1.08
CA LEU A 37 1.47 -14.43 2.09
C LEU A 37 0.50 -14.24 3.26
N PRO A 38 -0.83 -14.26 3.08
CA PRO A 38 -1.77 -14.13 4.19
C PRO A 38 -1.67 -15.25 5.23
N ILE A 39 -0.97 -16.36 4.96
CA ILE A 39 -0.72 -17.41 5.96
C ILE A 39 0.05 -16.89 7.18
N LEU A 40 0.80 -15.79 7.02
CA LEU A 40 1.57 -15.14 8.08
C LEU A 40 0.72 -14.68 9.27
N TRP A 41 -0.57 -14.43 9.05
CA TRP A 41 -1.51 -13.98 10.09
C TRP A 41 -2.78 -14.82 10.16
N ALA A 42 -2.86 -15.91 9.41
CA ALA A 42 -3.94 -16.88 9.51
C ALA A 42 -3.77 -17.74 10.77
N GLU A 43 -4.85 -17.96 11.50
CA GLU A 43 -4.89 -18.78 12.71
C GLU A 43 -5.46 -20.18 12.40
N GLU A 44 -5.47 -21.06 13.42
CA GLU A 44 -6.05 -22.41 13.28
C GLU A 44 -7.52 -22.33 12.87
N GLY A 45 -7.88 -23.09 11.86
CA GLY A 45 -9.22 -23.09 11.26
C GLY A 45 -9.42 -22.08 10.14
N ASP A 46 -8.53 -21.10 9.97
CA ASP A 46 -8.60 -20.13 8.86
C ASP A 46 -8.10 -20.73 7.54
N MET A 47 -8.56 -20.16 6.41
CA MET A 47 -8.16 -20.58 5.08
C MET A 47 -7.52 -19.44 4.30
N VAL A 48 -6.52 -19.77 3.49
CA VAL A 48 -5.88 -18.85 2.52
C VAL A 48 -6.14 -19.37 1.11
N LEU A 49 -6.78 -18.53 0.30
CA LEU A 49 -7.10 -18.85 -1.11
C LEU A 49 -5.83 -18.72 -1.96
N VAL A 50 -5.48 -19.80 -2.66
CA VAL A 50 -4.30 -19.87 -3.53
C VAL A 50 -4.64 -20.54 -4.86
N ASP A 51 -3.83 -20.25 -5.88
CA ASP A 51 -3.99 -20.90 -7.18
C ASP A 51 -3.49 -22.35 -7.16
N ASN A 52 -2.37 -22.60 -6.48
CA ASN A 52 -1.77 -23.93 -6.34
C ASN A 52 -1.36 -24.18 -4.88
N LYS A 53 -1.98 -25.19 -4.27
CA LYS A 53 -1.75 -25.54 -2.87
C LYS A 53 -0.32 -26.02 -2.59
N GLN A 54 0.25 -26.85 -3.48
CA GLN A 54 1.59 -27.39 -3.27
C GLN A 54 2.65 -26.29 -3.36
N THR A 55 2.54 -25.44 -4.38
CA THR A 55 3.42 -24.26 -4.53
C THR A 55 3.37 -23.34 -3.31
N ALA A 56 2.18 -23.11 -2.75
CA ALA A 56 2.02 -22.29 -1.54
C ALA A 56 2.68 -22.93 -0.32
N ILE A 57 2.55 -24.24 -0.13
CA ILE A 57 3.21 -25.00 0.93
C ILE A 57 4.74 -24.90 0.79
N ASP A 58 5.27 -25.16 -0.40
CA ASP A 58 6.72 -25.16 -0.65
C ASP A 58 7.32 -23.77 -0.41
N ARG A 59 6.60 -22.70 -0.80
CA ARG A 59 7.07 -21.32 -0.62
C ARG A 59 7.00 -20.86 0.82
N SER A 60 5.94 -21.17 1.55
CA SER A 60 5.85 -20.86 2.98
C SER A 60 6.90 -21.62 3.80
N ALA A 61 7.15 -22.89 3.46
CA ALA A 61 8.19 -23.70 4.11
C ALA A 61 9.62 -23.14 3.91
N ARG A 62 9.93 -22.58 2.73
CA ARG A 62 11.22 -21.91 2.46
C ARG A 62 11.47 -20.71 3.35
N LEU A 63 10.43 -20.03 3.79
CA LEU A 63 10.52 -18.91 4.71
C LEU A 63 10.64 -19.34 6.18
N GLY A 64 10.49 -20.63 6.49
CA GLY A 64 10.49 -21.13 7.86
C GLY A 64 9.29 -20.67 8.68
N ILE A 65 8.16 -20.40 8.03
CA ILE A 65 6.94 -19.89 8.66
C ILE A 65 6.17 -21.08 9.25
N ASP A 66 5.73 -20.93 10.49
CA ASP A 66 4.78 -21.86 11.12
C ASP A 66 3.35 -21.52 10.63
N CYS A 67 2.83 -22.35 9.70
CA CYS A 67 1.52 -22.16 9.08
C CYS A 67 0.44 -22.75 9.98
N LYS A 68 -0.30 -21.90 10.71
CA LYS A 68 -1.45 -22.32 11.53
C LYS A 68 -2.72 -22.54 10.68
N GLY A 69 -2.93 -21.71 9.66
CA GLY A 69 -4.04 -21.81 8.73
C GLY A 69 -3.83 -22.87 7.64
N ALA A 70 -4.84 -23.06 6.80
CA ALA A 70 -4.83 -24.02 5.70
C ALA A 70 -4.93 -23.34 4.33
N PHE A 71 -4.22 -23.86 3.32
CA PHE A 71 -4.37 -23.41 1.95
C PHE A 71 -5.56 -24.13 1.26
N ILE A 72 -6.36 -23.34 0.53
CA ILE A 72 -7.48 -23.83 -0.28
C ILE A 72 -7.38 -23.28 -1.70
N THR A 73 -7.65 -24.10 -2.71
CA THR A 73 -7.72 -23.66 -4.11
C THR A 73 -9.14 -23.22 -4.49
N ARG A 74 -9.28 -22.39 -5.56
CA ARG A 74 -10.58 -21.91 -6.06
C ARG A 74 -11.57 -23.07 -6.31
N GLY A 75 -11.12 -24.15 -6.97
CA GLY A 75 -11.96 -25.32 -7.22
C GLY A 75 -12.48 -25.96 -5.93
N LYS A 76 -11.59 -26.15 -4.95
CA LYS A 76 -11.98 -26.74 -3.65
C LYS A 76 -12.86 -25.82 -2.82
N LEU A 77 -12.69 -24.51 -2.94
CA LEU A 77 -13.58 -23.54 -2.30
C LEU A 77 -14.99 -23.64 -2.90
N ARG A 78 -15.13 -23.66 -4.23
CA ARG A 78 -16.42 -23.84 -4.92
C ARG A 78 -17.11 -25.16 -4.53
N ASP A 79 -16.35 -26.27 -4.47
CA ASP A 79 -16.88 -27.56 -4.01
C ASP A 79 -17.47 -27.45 -2.59
N LYS A 80 -16.77 -26.78 -1.67
CA LYS A 80 -17.28 -26.59 -0.29
C LYS A 80 -18.52 -25.68 -0.25
N LEU A 81 -18.50 -24.57 -1.00
CA LEU A 81 -19.62 -23.64 -1.08
C LEU A 81 -20.88 -24.31 -1.64
N SER A 82 -20.75 -25.17 -2.66
CA SER A 82 -21.88 -25.95 -3.22
C SER A 82 -22.48 -26.94 -2.23
N LEU A 83 -21.74 -27.32 -1.19
CA LEU A 83 -22.21 -28.18 -0.11
C LEU A 83 -22.76 -27.38 1.11
N GLY A 84 -22.96 -26.07 0.95
CA GLY A 84 -23.53 -25.20 1.98
C GLY A 84 -22.54 -24.62 2.98
N PHE A 85 -21.23 -24.81 2.77
CA PHE A 85 -20.20 -24.15 3.57
C PHE A 85 -20.16 -22.65 3.26
N GLN A 86 -19.96 -21.81 4.30
CA GLN A 86 -19.66 -20.37 4.16
C GLN A 86 -18.56 -20.00 5.16
N PRO A 87 -17.60 -19.13 4.79
CA PRO A 87 -16.71 -18.53 5.76
C PRO A 87 -17.47 -17.49 6.62
N ASP A 88 -17.00 -17.22 7.84
CA ASP A 88 -17.62 -16.20 8.68
C ASP A 88 -17.21 -14.79 8.23
N VAL A 89 -15.96 -14.63 7.74
CA VAL A 89 -15.39 -13.36 7.32
C VAL A 89 -14.47 -13.56 6.12
N ILE A 90 -14.55 -12.66 5.16
CA ILE A 90 -13.61 -12.56 4.03
C ILE A 90 -12.58 -11.47 4.36
N CYS A 91 -11.30 -11.82 4.24
CA CYS A 91 -10.16 -10.93 4.51
C CYS A 91 -9.29 -10.82 3.26
N PRO A 92 -9.63 -9.96 2.28
CA PRO A 92 -8.80 -9.76 1.10
C PRO A 92 -7.58 -8.90 1.41
N TRP A 93 -6.64 -8.88 0.48
CA TRP A 93 -5.57 -7.86 0.46
C TRP A 93 -6.17 -6.46 0.37
N GLY A 94 -7.14 -6.26 -0.51
CA GLY A 94 -7.96 -5.06 -0.61
C GLY A 94 -9.33 -5.34 -1.23
N TRP A 95 -10.35 -4.57 -0.85
CA TRP A 95 -11.71 -4.70 -1.37
C TRP A 95 -11.93 -3.87 -2.64
N ASP A 96 -12.37 -4.50 -3.70
CA ASP A 96 -12.80 -3.88 -4.96
C ASP A 96 -13.98 -4.64 -5.58
N VAL A 97 -14.61 -4.02 -6.59
CA VAL A 97 -15.80 -4.58 -7.26
C VAL A 97 -15.49 -5.87 -8.00
N VAL A 98 -14.27 -6.04 -8.53
CA VAL A 98 -13.86 -7.23 -9.28
C VAL A 98 -13.80 -8.44 -8.37
N LEU A 99 -13.18 -8.28 -7.19
CA LEU A 99 -13.13 -9.33 -6.20
C LEU A 99 -14.52 -9.68 -5.64
N GLN A 100 -15.36 -8.67 -5.36
CA GLN A 100 -16.73 -8.92 -4.92
C GLN A 100 -17.49 -9.80 -5.92
N ASN A 101 -17.44 -9.46 -7.21
CA ASN A 101 -18.10 -10.23 -8.27
C ASN A 101 -17.53 -11.66 -8.39
N GLU A 102 -16.20 -11.81 -8.34
CA GLU A 102 -15.57 -13.14 -8.34
C GLU A 102 -16.09 -14.01 -7.18
N LEU A 103 -16.23 -13.44 -5.99
CA LEU A 103 -16.71 -14.16 -4.81
C LEU A 103 -18.21 -14.52 -4.90
N LEU A 104 -19.04 -13.62 -5.44
CA LEU A 104 -20.46 -13.89 -5.72
C LEU A 104 -20.61 -15.04 -6.72
N GLU A 105 -19.82 -15.05 -7.80
CA GLU A 105 -19.80 -16.14 -8.78
C GLU A 105 -19.36 -17.49 -8.18
N TYR A 106 -18.52 -17.46 -7.13
CA TYR A 106 -18.14 -18.69 -6.41
C TYR A 106 -19.23 -19.19 -5.48
N GLY A 107 -20.25 -18.39 -5.17
CA GLY A 107 -21.35 -18.74 -4.27
C GLY A 107 -21.13 -18.28 -2.83
N ILE A 108 -20.26 -17.31 -2.61
CA ILE A 108 -20.17 -16.62 -1.32
C ILE A 108 -21.44 -15.80 -1.09
N SER A 109 -21.97 -15.89 0.14
CA SER A 109 -23.19 -15.15 0.51
C SER A 109 -22.97 -13.63 0.43
N PRO A 110 -23.88 -12.87 -0.24
CA PRO A 110 -23.81 -11.41 -0.26
C PRO A 110 -23.80 -10.77 1.14
N SER A 111 -24.35 -11.47 2.15
CA SER A 111 -24.46 -10.93 3.51
C SER A 111 -23.13 -10.74 4.23
N ILE A 112 -22.03 -11.36 3.75
CA ILE A 112 -20.68 -11.26 4.31
C ILE A 112 -19.71 -10.50 3.40
N LEU A 113 -20.21 -9.91 2.32
CA LEU A 113 -19.46 -9.08 1.39
C LEU A 113 -19.85 -7.60 1.58
N PRO A 114 -18.94 -6.66 1.31
CA PRO A 114 -19.29 -5.24 1.29
C PRO A 114 -20.35 -4.99 0.21
N ASP A 115 -21.28 -4.10 0.46
CA ASP A 115 -22.22 -3.64 -0.56
C ASP A 115 -21.56 -2.61 -1.51
N MET A 116 -22.27 -2.22 -2.58
CA MET A 116 -21.75 -1.27 -3.57
C MET A 116 -21.45 0.09 -2.96
N ALA A 117 -22.23 0.57 -1.98
CA ALA A 117 -21.98 1.85 -1.32
C ALA A 117 -20.69 1.81 -0.49
N GLN A 118 -20.40 0.68 0.13
CA GLN A 118 -19.13 0.46 0.85
C GLN A 118 -17.95 0.40 -0.12
N LEU A 119 -18.08 -0.29 -1.26
CA LEU A 119 -17.02 -0.35 -2.28
C LEU A 119 -16.75 1.02 -2.91
N ASP A 120 -17.79 1.80 -3.19
CA ASP A 120 -17.64 3.18 -3.66
C ASP A 120 -16.96 4.07 -2.62
N ALA A 121 -17.31 3.91 -1.34
CA ALA A 121 -16.65 4.63 -0.26
C ALA A 121 -15.16 4.26 -0.15
N ILE A 122 -14.81 2.97 -0.25
CA ILE A 122 -13.42 2.49 -0.27
C ILE A 122 -12.66 3.12 -1.44
N ARG A 123 -13.25 3.09 -2.65
CA ARG A 123 -12.64 3.68 -3.83
C ARG A 123 -12.40 5.19 -3.67
N GLN A 124 -13.38 5.94 -3.16
CA GLN A 124 -13.26 7.38 -2.91
C GLN A 124 -12.19 7.69 -1.87
N MET A 125 -12.15 6.94 -0.75
CA MET A 125 -11.15 7.12 0.30
C MET A 125 -9.74 6.68 -0.15
N SER A 126 -9.62 5.81 -1.15
CA SER A 126 -8.34 5.41 -1.76
C SER A 126 -7.82 6.43 -2.79
N HIS A 127 -8.59 7.47 -3.12
CA HIS A 127 -8.13 8.55 -3.98
C HIS A 127 -7.08 9.41 -3.26
N ARG A 128 -5.94 9.69 -3.88
CA ARG A 128 -4.85 10.46 -3.24
C ARG A 128 -5.26 11.83 -2.72
N HIS A 129 -6.22 12.49 -3.37
CA HIS A 129 -6.77 13.76 -2.87
C HIS A 129 -7.40 13.61 -1.48
N TRP A 130 -8.12 12.49 -1.24
CA TRP A 130 -8.71 12.23 0.06
C TRP A 130 -7.65 12.18 1.18
N ALA A 131 -6.57 11.44 0.95
CA ALA A 131 -5.46 11.36 1.90
C ALA A 131 -4.78 12.73 2.09
N ALA A 132 -4.60 13.50 1.01
CA ALA A 132 -4.04 14.85 1.07
C ALA A 132 -4.90 15.78 1.94
N GLU A 133 -6.21 15.77 1.77
CA GLU A 133 -7.14 16.63 2.52
C GLU A 133 -7.35 16.15 3.96
N LYS A 134 -7.64 14.84 4.15
CA LYS A 134 -8.10 14.31 5.44
C LYS A 134 -6.97 13.89 6.36
N LEU A 135 -5.79 13.60 5.84
CA LEU A 135 -4.63 13.13 6.62
C LEU A 135 -3.44 14.10 6.53
N LEU A 136 -2.95 14.43 5.33
CA LEU A 136 -1.76 15.27 5.21
C LEU A 136 -1.96 16.65 5.83
N LEU A 137 -3.06 17.34 5.54
CA LEU A 137 -3.32 18.68 6.04
C LEU A 137 -3.31 18.78 7.59
N PRO A 138 -4.02 17.91 8.34
CA PRO A 138 -3.95 17.94 9.80
C PRO A 138 -2.62 17.40 10.36
N LEU A 139 -2.01 16.37 9.76
CA LEU A 139 -0.76 15.78 10.27
C LEU A 139 0.45 16.70 10.05
N ARG A 140 0.47 17.51 9.01
CA ARG A 140 1.58 18.45 8.76
C ARG A 140 1.59 19.67 9.67
N GLN A 141 0.63 19.80 10.59
CA GLN A 141 0.63 20.90 11.59
C GLN A 141 1.63 20.67 12.73
N PHE A 142 2.15 19.47 12.89
CA PHE A 142 3.16 19.20 13.90
C PHE A 142 4.52 19.80 13.50
N GLU A 143 5.23 20.38 14.45
CA GLU A 143 6.60 20.85 14.24
C GLU A 143 7.49 19.69 13.79
N GLY A 144 8.36 19.92 12.80
CA GLY A 144 9.22 18.87 12.21
C GLY A 144 8.57 18.13 11.04
N THR A 145 7.39 18.56 10.59
CA THR A 145 6.71 18.00 9.42
C THR A 145 6.73 18.96 8.23
N ILE A 146 6.55 18.38 7.04
CA ILE A 146 6.42 19.07 5.76
C ILE A 146 5.45 18.29 4.87
N GLY A 147 5.02 18.86 3.77
CA GLY A 147 4.27 18.15 2.71
C GLY A 147 3.18 19.02 2.13
N GLU A 148 3.06 18.95 0.83
CA GLU A 148 2.02 19.62 0.06
C GLU A 148 1.55 18.69 -1.05
N SER A 149 0.25 18.67 -1.29
CA SER A 149 -0.34 17.91 -2.38
C SER A 149 -1.53 18.67 -2.94
N TYR A 150 -1.56 18.84 -4.23
CA TYR A 150 -2.54 19.64 -4.97
C TYR A 150 -3.24 18.77 -6.00
N THR A 151 -4.51 19.05 -6.25
CA THR A 151 -5.27 18.48 -7.36
C THR A 151 -5.25 19.45 -8.53
N ALA A 152 -4.90 18.96 -9.71
CA ALA A 152 -4.94 19.72 -10.96
C ALA A 152 -5.89 19.04 -11.96
N ASN A 153 -6.80 19.80 -12.54
CA ASN A 153 -7.80 19.33 -13.50
C ASN A 153 -7.48 19.75 -14.94
N SER A 154 -6.34 20.44 -15.14
CA SER A 154 -5.86 20.86 -16.45
C SER A 154 -4.33 20.89 -16.53
N ILE A 155 -3.80 20.90 -17.75
CA ILE A 155 -2.34 21.06 -17.99
C ILE A 155 -1.85 22.43 -17.51
N GLU A 156 -2.67 23.46 -17.66
CA GLU A 156 -2.38 24.83 -17.27
C GLU A 156 -2.18 24.94 -15.75
N GLU A 157 -3.01 24.25 -14.97
CA GLU A 157 -2.86 24.16 -13.51
C GLU A 157 -1.56 23.45 -13.11
N VAL A 158 -1.22 22.34 -13.80
CA VAL A 158 0.06 21.65 -13.58
C VAL A 158 1.24 22.57 -13.92
N GLN A 159 1.16 23.35 -15.01
CA GLN A 159 2.21 24.31 -15.39
C GLN A 159 2.38 25.43 -14.35
N LYS A 160 1.27 25.93 -13.79
CA LYS A 160 1.30 26.92 -12.71
C LYS A 160 2.01 26.38 -11.47
N LEU A 161 1.68 25.13 -11.05
CA LEU A 161 2.34 24.48 -9.91
C LEU A 161 3.81 24.19 -10.18
N LEU A 162 4.16 23.77 -11.40
CA LEU A 162 5.57 23.61 -11.80
C LEU A 162 6.34 24.94 -11.73
N SER A 163 5.71 26.04 -12.13
CA SER A 163 6.34 27.37 -12.06
C SER A 163 6.55 27.83 -10.60
N LEU A 164 5.66 27.42 -9.68
CA LEU A 164 5.74 27.73 -8.27
C LEU A 164 6.85 26.95 -7.56
N HIS A 165 6.87 25.61 -7.77
CA HIS A 165 7.75 24.70 -7.03
C HIS A 165 9.05 24.35 -7.79
N HIS A 166 9.17 24.72 -9.08
CA HIS A 166 10.31 24.44 -9.97
C HIS A 166 10.58 22.95 -10.24
N SER A 167 10.18 22.07 -9.33
CA SER A 167 10.31 20.62 -9.43
C SER A 167 9.13 19.95 -8.74
N ILE A 168 8.41 19.10 -9.48
CA ILE A 168 7.18 18.46 -9.01
C ILE A 168 7.15 16.95 -9.30
N VAL A 169 6.38 16.25 -8.50
CA VAL A 169 5.98 14.88 -8.73
C VAL A 169 4.51 14.87 -9.13
N LEU A 170 4.21 14.28 -10.28
CA LEU A 170 2.85 14.06 -10.75
C LEU A 170 2.44 12.64 -10.40
N LYS A 171 1.24 12.46 -9.88
CA LYS A 171 0.69 11.14 -9.53
C LYS A 171 -0.71 10.99 -10.09
N ALA A 172 -1.01 9.84 -10.68
CA ALA A 172 -2.41 9.49 -10.99
C ALA A 172 -3.18 9.30 -9.67
N PRO A 173 -4.46 9.74 -9.59
CA PRO A 173 -5.29 9.64 -8.38
C PRO A 173 -5.38 8.25 -7.80
N TRP A 174 -5.55 7.23 -8.65
CA TRP A 174 -5.47 5.82 -8.32
C TRP A 174 -4.36 5.18 -9.13
N SER A 175 -3.35 4.65 -8.45
CA SER A 175 -2.27 3.89 -9.09
C SER A 175 -1.44 3.18 -8.03
N SER A 176 -0.71 2.15 -8.44
CA SER A 176 0.18 1.41 -7.57
C SER A 176 1.57 1.23 -8.18
N SER A 177 2.54 0.87 -7.33
CA SER A 177 3.87 0.39 -7.73
C SER A 177 4.61 1.36 -8.68
N GLY A 178 4.49 2.67 -8.47
CA GLY A 178 5.21 3.70 -9.23
C GLY A 178 4.75 3.93 -10.68
N ARG A 179 3.84 3.12 -11.21
CA ARG A 179 3.39 3.22 -12.61
C ARG A 179 2.67 4.53 -12.92
N GLY A 180 1.95 5.07 -11.94
CA GLY A 180 1.23 6.34 -12.02
C GLY A 180 2.03 7.55 -11.57
N ILE A 181 3.37 7.51 -11.56
CA ILE A 181 4.22 8.60 -11.07
C ILE A 181 5.07 9.15 -12.22
N ARG A 182 5.19 10.49 -12.29
CA ARG A 182 6.09 11.20 -13.20
C ARG A 182 6.80 12.32 -12.46
N TYR A 183 8.08 12.49 -12.73
CA TYR A 183 8.92 13.53 -12.15
C TYR A 183 9.18 14.61 -13.19
N VAL A 184 9.00 15.89 -12.82
CA VAL A 184 9.19 17.05 -13.70
C VAL A 184 10.01 18.11 -12.98
N GLY A 185 11.05 18.63 -13.61
CA GLY A 185 11.97 19.62 -13.04
C GLY A 185 13.37 19.08 -12.80
N LYS A 186 14.17 19.75 -11.96
CA LYS A 186 15.54 19.37 -11.62
C LYS A 186 15.61 18.89 -10.18
N ARG A 187 16.31 17.82 -9.92
CA ARG A 187 16.63 17.38 -8.56
C ARG A 187 17.67 18.31 -7.93
N HIS A 188 17.46 18.76 -6.70
CA HIS A 188 18.32 19.74 -6.03
C HIS A 188 19.77 19.24 -5.79
N ASN A 189 20.00 17.96 -5.61
CA ASN A 189 21.31 17.38 -5.24
C ASN A 189 22.06 16.70 -6.39
N GLY A 190 22.31 17.39 -7.51
CA GLY A 190 23.31 16.95 -8.52
C GLY A 190 23.07 15.59 -9.19
N GLY A 191 21.97 14.92 -8.92
CA GLY A 191 21.62 13.66 -9.56
C GLY A 191 21.40 13.85 -11.07
N ARG A 192 21.91 12.90 -11.88
CA ARG A 192 21.98 12.95 -13.34
C ARG A 192 20.64 13.08 -14.11
N LYS A 193 19.48 13.11 -13.44
CA LYS A 193 18.19 13.27 -14.10
C LYS A 193 17.73 14.72 -14.00
N SER A 194 18.02 15.53 -15.01
CA SER A 194 17.41 16.83 -15.26
C SER A 194 16.20 16.61 -16.18
N TYR A 195 15.00 16.79 -15.67
CA TYR A 195 13.79 16.83 -16.49
C TYR A 195 13.44 18.31 -16.74
N SER A 196 14.15 18.94 -17.69
CA SER A 196 13.86 20.30 -18.11
C SER A 196 12.59 20.32 -18.95
N ASN A 197 11.60 21.10 -18.52
CA ASN A 197 10.30 21.32 -19.15
C ASN A 197 9.41 20.06 -19.27
N MET A 198 8.09 20.28 -19.21
CA MET A 198 7.10 19.23 -19.43
C MET A 198 7.23 18.69 -20.86
N SER A 199 7.89 17.55 -21.04
CA SER A 199 8.05 16.91 -22.34
C SER A 199 6.69 16.57 -22.96
N THR A 200 6.62 16.43 -24.27
CA THR A 200 5.38 15.98 -24.96
C THR A 200 4.88 14.64 -24.43
N HIS A 201 5.79 13.75 -24.01
CA HIS A 201 5.44 12.49 -23.37
C HIS A 201 4.73 12.68 -22.02
N VAL A 202 5.22 13.58 -21.16
CA VAL A 202 4.57 13.90 -19.87
C VAL A 202 3.22 14.58 -20.12
N GLN A 203 3.12 15.50 -21.07
CA GLN A 203 1.84 16.13 -21.42
C GLN A 203 0.83 15.11 -21.94
N GLY A 204 1.26 14.14 -22.77
CA GLY A 204 0.41 13.04 -23.23
C GLY A 204 -0.07 12.16 -22.07
N TRP A 205 0.82 11.85 -21.12
CA TRP A 205 0.46 11.11 -19.92
C TRP A 205 -0.55 11.87 -19.05
N ILE A 206 -0.37 13.19 -18.82
CA ILE A 206 -1.32 14.03 -18.09
C ILE A 206 -2.70 13.99 -18.76
N LYS A 207 -2.76 14.17 -20.10
CA LYS A 207 -4.03 14.10 -20.84
C LYS A 207 -4.75 12.78 -20.65
N ASN A 208 -4.02 11.67 -20.71
CA ASN A 208 -4.63 10.35 -20.51
C ASN A 208 -5.17 10.20 -19.08
N VAL A 209 -4.41 10.62 -18.05
CA VAL A 209 -4.89 10.55 -16.66
C VAL A 209 -6.09 11.47 -16.43
N LEU A 210 -6.09 12.69 -16.98
CA LEU A 210 -7.24 13.58 -16.89
C LEU A 210 -8.50 12.99 -17.57
N ASN A 211 -8.33 12.31 -18.70
CA ASN A 211 -9.44 11.66 -19.40
C ASN A 211 -9.99 10.43 -18.65
N GLU A 212 -9.12 9.67 -17.98
CA GLU A 212 -9.50 8.42 -17.31
C GLU A 212 -9.89 8.63 -15.84
N GLN A 213 -9.25 9.59 -15.16
CA GLN A 213 -9.34 9.78 -13.69
C GLN A 213 -9.67 11.24 -13.31
N GLU A 214 -9.99 12.11 -14.27
CA GLU A 214 -10.50 13.48 -14.12
C GLU A 214 -9.50 14.48 -13.50
N SER A 215 -8.47 14.04 -12.82
CA SER A 215 -7.48 14.89 -12.16
C SER A 215 -6.09 14.26 -12.13
N VAL A 216 -5.09 15.10 -11.85
CA VAL A 216 -3.71 14.69 -11.57
C VAL A 216 -3.29 15.29 -10.23
N MET A 217 -2.70 14.50 -9.34
CA MET A 217 -2.11 15.00 -8.11
C MET A 217 -0.72 15.57 -8.41
N VAL A 218 -0.42 16.72 -7.81
CA VAL A 218 0.84 17.45 -7.98
C VAL A 218 1.45 17.71 -6.61
N GLU A 219 2.67 17.28 -6.40
CA GLU A 219 3.40 17.48 -5.15
C GLU A 219 4.77 18.14 -5.43
N PRO A 220 5.32 18.95 -4.53
CA PRO A 220 6.73 19.37 -4.62
C PRO A 220 7.64 18.13 -4.65
N TRP A 221 8.69 18.16 -5.46
CA TRP A 221 9.65 17.06 -5.49
C TRP A 221 10.71 17.28 -4.41
N TYR A 222 10.51 16.63 -3.28
CA TYR A 222 11.43 16.66 -2.16
C TYR A 222 12.64 15.73 -2.35
N ASP A 223 13.74 16.03 -1.68
CA ASP A 223 14.93 15.19 -1.63
C ASP A 223 14.77 14.14 -0.53
N LYS A 224 14.31 12.96 -0.93
CA LYS A 224 13.96 11.86 -0.03
C LYS A 224 15.21 11.23 0.59
N LEU A 225 15.18 11.05 1.91
CA LEU A 225 16.20 10.35 2.70
C LEU A 225 15.80 8.91 3.00
N ILE A 226 14.54 8.67 3.44
CA ILE A 226 14.04 7.33 3.81
C ILE A 226 12.53 7.25 3.63
N ASP A 227 12.05 6.10 3.19
CA ASP A 227 10.62 5.76 3.17
C ASP A 227 10.20 5.10 4.48
N VAL A 228 9.04 5.47 4.99
CA VAL A 228 8.48 5.03 6.27
C VAL A 228 7.02 4.65 6.05
N GLY A 229 6.58 3.53 6.61
CA GLY A 229 5.18 3.15 6.68
C GLY A 229 4.69 3.10 8.13
N MET A 230 3.47 3.51 8.35
CA MET A 230 2.73 3.21 9.57
C MET A 230 1.56 2.30 9.22
N GLU A 231 1.52 1.14 9.85
CA GLU A 231 0.51 0.13 9.58
C GLU A 231 -0.57 0.17 10.66
N PHE A 232 -1.84 0.02 10.24
CA PHE A 232 -3.01 0.12 11.10
C PHE A 232 -4.02 -0.99 10.78
N TYR A 233 -5.01 -1.13 11.65
CA TYR A 233 -6.18 -1.97 11.44
C TYR A 233 -7.46 -1.24 11.84
N ALA A 234 -8.42 -1.15 10.93
CA ALA A 234 -9.75 -0.61 11.18
C ALA A 234 -10.68 -1.72 11.68
N ASN A 235 -11.23 -1.55 12.87
CA ASN A 235 -12.11 -2.50 13.53
C ASN A 235 -13.58 -2.32 13.10
N ALA A 236 -14.40 -3.34 13.34
CA ALA A 236 -15.83 -3.31 13.05
C ALA A 236 -16.61 -2.24 13.84
N ASP A 237 -16.11 -1.83 15.01
CA ASP A 237 -16.70 -0.74 15.82
C ASP A 237 -16.31 0.66 15.33
N GLY A 238 -15.54 0.76 14.25
CA GLY A 238 -15.07 2.00 13.65
C GLY A 238 -13.78 2.56 14.27
N SER A 239 -13.25 1.94 15.33
CA SER A 239 -11.95 2.31 15.88
C SER A 239 -10.82 1.86 14.96
N VAL A 240 -9.69 2.57 14.98
CA VAL A 240 -8.48 2.20 14.22
C VAL A 240 -7.33 2.08 15.20
N ASN A 241 -6.60 0.98 15.11
CA ASN A 241 -5.45 0.68 15.96
C ASN A 241 -4.16 0.75 15.14
N TYR A 242 -3.14 1.41 15.68
CA TYR A 242 -1.78 1.36 15.17
C TYR A 242 -1.17 -0.01 15.45
N LEU A 243 -0.58 -0.63 14.41
CA LEU A 243 0.02 -1.96 14.50
C LEU A 243 1.54 -1.94 14.60
N GLY A 244 2.18 -0.91 14.05
CA GLY A 244 3.63 -0.79 14.07
C GLY A 244 4.20 0.05 12.94
N LEU A 245 5.50 0.33 13.06
CA LEU A 245 6.30 1.05 12.07
C LEU A 245 6.89 0.07 11.06
N SER A 246 6.92 0.44 9.80
CA SER A 246 7.66 -0.28 8.76
C SER A 246 8.64 0.68 8.06
N LEU A 247 9.86 0.24 7.82
CA LEU A 247 10.85 0.97 7.04
C LEU A 247 11.05 0.24 5.73
N PHE A 248 10.83 0.94 4.62
CA PHE A 248 10.98 0.36 3.30
C PHE A 248 11.88 1.20 2.41
N HIS A 249 12.25 0.66 1.29
CA HIS A 249 13.01 1.35 0.27
C HIS A 249 12.26 1.29 -1.05
N ALA A 250 12.10 2.46 -1.67
CA ALA A 250 11.53 2.58 -3.00
C ALA A 250 12.41 3.49 -3.86
N VAL A 251 12.72 3.03 -5.07
CA VAL A 251 13.48 3.78 -6.08
C VAL A 251 12.55 4.17 -7.22
N ASP A 252 12.46 5.47 -7.51
CA ASP A 252 11.57 6.01 -8.53
C ASP A 252 10.09 5.52 -8.39
N GLY A 253 9.64 5.32 -7.13
CA GLY A 253 8.32 4.81 -6.79
C GLY A 253 8.16 3.28 -6.89
N THR A 254 9.21 2.56 -7.25
CA THR A 254 9.20 1.09 -7.29
C THR A 254 9.69 0.52 -5.96
N TYR A 255 8.89 -0.30 -5.32
CA TYR A 255 9.23 -0.98 -4.07
C TYR A 255 10.42 -1.95 -4.26
N GLU A 256 11.41 -1.85 -3.37
CA GLU A 256 12.59 -2.72 -3.38
C GLU A 256 12.69 -3.64 -2.15
N GLY A 257 12.07 -3.28 -1.04
CA GLY A 257 12.06 -4.13 0.14
C GLY A 257 11.77 -3.41 1.45
N ASN A 258 11.57 -4.19 2.53
CA ASN A 258 11.42 -3.69 3.89
C ASN A 258 12.56 -4.16 4.79
N LEU A 259 13.03 -3.27 5.66
CA LEU A 259 13.89 -3.63 6.78
C LEU A 259 13.05 -4.39 7.81
N LEU A 260 13.55 -5.54 8.27
CA LEU A 260 12.93 -6.36 9.30
C LEU A 260 13.60 -6.12 10.65
N GLY A 261 12.82 -6.12 11.72
CA GLY A 261 13.31 -5.95 13.08
C GLY A 261 12.20 -5.64 14.08
N SER A 262 12.58 -5.57 15.35
CA SER A 262 11.67 -5.13 16.43
C SER A 262 11.31 -3.64 16.26
N ASP A 263 10.18 -3.22 16.85
CA ASP A 263 9.78 -1.80 16.83
C ASP A 263 10.88 -0.89 17.40
N SER A 264 11.56 -1.32 18.46
CA SER A 264 12.69 -0.57 19.06
C SER A 264 13.86 -0.44 18.09
N PHE A 265 14.17 -1.49 17.34
CA PHE A 265 15.21 -1.46 16.31
C PHE A 265 14.83 -0.52 15.17
N LEU A 266 13.63 -0.66 14.59
CA LEU A 266 13.15 0.20 13.50
C LEU A 266 13.09 1.68 13.93
N MET A 267 12.60 1.94 15.15
CA MET A 267 12.58 3.27 15.73
C MET A 267 14.01 3.85 15.86
N SER A 268 15.00 3.05 16.26
CA SER A 268 16.39 3.49 16.34
C SER A 268 16.98 3.90 14.99
N GLN A 269 16.53 3.24 13.89
CA GLN A 269 17.00 3.56 12.54
C GLN A 269 16.48 4.91 12.04
N ILE A 270 15.25 5.28 12.41
CA ILE A 270 14.65 6.54 11.99
C ILE A 270 14.98 7.71 12.97
N ALA A 271 15.30 7.39 14.23
CA ALA A 271 15.56 8.40 15.28
C ALA A 271 16.69 9.38 14.95
N ARG A 272 17.61 8.99 14.06
CA ARG A 272 18.67 9.87 13.55
C ARG A 272 18.16 11.01 12.64
N TYR A 273 16.95 10.91 12.16
CA TYR A 273 16.32 11.89 11.26
C TYR A 273 15.13 12.59 11.90
N VAL A 274 14.30 11.84 12.60
CA VAL A 274 13.01 12.29 13.16
C VAL A 274 12.89 11.81 14.59
N SER A 275 12.47 12.70 15.50
CA SER A 275 12.35 12.32 16.92
C SER A 275 11.28 11.22 17.11
N PRO A 276 11.53 10.23 17.97
CA PRO A 276 10.53 9.22 18.32
C PRO A 276 9.23 9.82 18.87
N ASP A 277 9.31 10.92 19.59
CA ASP A 277 8.15 11.63 20.13
C ASP A 277 7.25 12.18 19.01
N LEU A 278 7.82 12.74 17.93
CA LEU A 278 7.06 13.17 16.77
C LEU A 278 6.34 12.00 16.10
N LEU A 279 7.04 10.88 15.91
CA LEU A 279 6.43 9.68 15.30
C LEU A 279 5.27 9.13 16.15
N GLN A 280 5.40 9.11 17.47
CA GLN A 280 4.32 8.70 18.37
C GLN A 280 3.12 9.66 18.31
N LYS A 281 3.36 10.98 18.25
CA LYS A 281 2.31 11.99 18.08
C LYS A 281 1.58 11.80 16.73
N ILE A 282 2.32 11.57 15.65
CA ILE A 282 1.74 11.31 14.33
C ILE A 282 0.91 10.02 14.34
N ALA A 283 1.41 8.93 14.92
CA ALA A 283 0.66 7.67 15.02
C ALA A 283 -0.67 7.85 15.76
N ARG A 284 -0.65 8.48 16.94
CA ARG A 284 -1.88 8.75 17.72
C ARG A 284 -2.87 9.65 17.00
N GLN A 285 -2.36 10.72 16.34
CA GLN A 285 -3.23 11.61 15.58
C GLN A 285 -3.82 10.91 14.35
N ALA A 286 -3.03 10.05 13.68
CA ALA A 286 -3.50 9.23 12.56
C ALA A 286 -4.60 8.24 12.99
N GLU A 287 -4.46 7.56 14.13
CA GLU A 287 -5.52 6.70 14.70
C GLU A 287 -6.84 7.47 14.90
N LEU A 288 -6.78 8.67 15.49
CA LEU A 288 -7.96 9.51 15.73
C LEU A 288 -8.61 9.98 14.42
N LEU A 289 -7.79 10.45 13.47
CA LEU A 289 -8.27 10.90 12.18
C LEU A 289 -8.89 9.75 11.38
N LEU A 290 -8.21 8.61 11.30
CA LEU A 290 -8.70 7.44 10.57
C LEU A 290 -10.00 6.91 11.22
N SER A 291 -10.08 6.79 12.54
CA SER A 291 -11.30 6.37 13.23
C SER A 291 -12.48 7.29 12.92
N SER A 292 -12.25 8.61 12.95
CA SER A 292 -13.27 9.61 12.63
C SER A 292 -13.65 9.62 11.15
N GLN A 293 -12.66 9.57 10.25
CA GLN A 293 -12.87 9.77 8.81
C GLN A 293 -13.36 8.50 8.10
N LEU A 294 -12.92 7.31 8.52
CA LEU A 294 -13.41 6.05 7.96
C LEU A 294 -14.84 5.74 8.46
N GLY A 295 -15.15 6.09 9.73
CA GLY A 295 -16.51 6.05 10.27
C GLY A 295 -17.20 4.69 10.12
N GLY A 296 -16.47 3.56 10.22
CA GLY A 296 -17.01 2.21 10.04
C GLY A 296 -17.29 1.80 8.59
N ARG A 297 -17.02 2.68 7.58
CA ARG A 297 -17.21 2.36 6.15
C ARG A 297 -16.11 1.45 5.59
N TYR A 298 -15.04 1.28 6.31
CA TYR A 298 -13.94 0.37 6.00
C TYR A 298 -13.60 -0.45 7.23
N GLN A 299 -13.39 -1.74 7.04
CA GLN A 299 -12.86 -2.66 8.03
C GLN A 299 -11.73 -3.48 7.42
N GLY A 300 -10.60 -3.56 8.12
CA GLY A 300 -9.44 -4.31 7.65
C GLY A 300 -8.11 -3.58 7.84
N PRO A 301 -7.03 -4.15 7.32
CA PRO A 301 -5.69 -3.57 7.36
C PRO A 301 -5.59 -2.33 6.49
N LEU A 302 -4.83 -1.33 6.91
CA LEU A 302 -4.51 -0.15 6.13
C LEU A 302 -3.13 0.40 6.50
N GLY A 303 -2.49 1.11 5.59
CA GLY A 303 -1.18 1.70 5.80
C GLY A 303 -1.10 3.14 5.34
N ILE A 304 -0.34 3.96 6.05
CA ILE A 304 0.04 5.32 5.62
C ILE A 304 1.51 5.30 5.22
N ASP A 305 1.78 5.56 3.95
CA ASP A 305 3.14 5.79 3.47
C ASP A 305 3.56 7.21 3.80
N MET A 306 4.74 7.33 4.35
CA MET A 306 5.41 8.57 4.74
C MET A 306 6.81 8.61 4.16
N MET A 307 7.47 9.75 4.19
CA MET A 307 8.89 9.83 3.89
C MET A 307 9.58 10.90 4.75
N VAL A 308 10.84 10.66 5.09
CA VAL A 308 11.71 11.71 5.60
C VAL A 308 12.44 12.34 4.42
N VAL A 309 12.48 13.66 4.39
CA VAL A 309 13.09 14.43 3.32
C VAL A 309 14.12 15.39 3.88
N GLN A 310 15.15 15.68 3.10
CA GLN A 310 16.05 16.80 3.38
C GLN A 310 15.37 18.09 2.95
N HIS A 311 15.19 19.02 3.86
CA HIS A 311 14.65 20.33 3.56
C HIS A 311 15.60 21.39 4.18
N GLU A 312 16.23 22.17 3.31
CA GLU A 312 17.34 23.03 3.71
C GLU A 312 18.42 22.23 4.48
N ASP A 313 18.74 22.63 5.70
CA ASP A 313 19.81 22.01 6.50
C ASP A 313 19.30 20.94 7.49
N LYS A 314 18.01 20.54 7.46
CA LYS A 314 17.43 19.60 8.41
C LYS A 314 16.49 18.56 7.77
N PRO A 315 16.43 17.34 8.32
CA PRO A 315 15.42 16.36 7.95
C PRO A 315 14.03 16.78 8.45
N LEU A 316 13.00 16.61 7.63
CA LEU A 316 11.60 16.79 7.99
C LEU A 316 10.78 15.55 7.57
N LEU A 317 9.72 15.27 8.31
CA LEU A 317 8.80 14.19 8.00
C LEU A 317 7.65 14.70 7.10
N GLN A 318 7.43 14.09 5.93
CA GLN A 318 6.16 14.16 5.22
C GLN A 318 5.24 13.07 5.78
N PRO A 319 4.23 13.42 6.59
CA PRO A 319 3.51 12.44 7.41
C PRO A 319 2.39 11.69 6.68
N CYS A 320 2.17 12.00 5.41
CA CYS A 320 1.26 11.25 4.56
C CYS A 320 1.62 11.51 3.09
N VAL A 321 2.15 10.50 2.43
CA VAL A 321 2.42 10.46 0.97
C VAL A 321 1.28 9.74 0.25
N GLU A 322 0.73 8.69 0.88
CA GLU A 322 -0.34 7.87 0.35
C GLU A 322 -1.05 7.13 1.49
N LEU A 323 -2.36 6.96 1.37
CA LEU A 323 -3.15 6.04 2.19
C LEU A 323 -3.44 4.79 1.37
N ASN A 324 -3.13 3.64 1.93
CA ASN A 324 -3.39 2.32 1.36
C ASN A 324 -4.51 1.65 2.16
N LEU A 325 -5.77 1.65 1.67
CA LEU A 325 -6.90 0.96 2.31
C LEU A 325 -6.88 -0.54 1.95
N ARG A 326 -5.80 -1.18 2.30
CA ARG A 326 -5.50 -2.60 2.05
C ARG A 326 -4.33 -3.06 2.88
N SER A 327 -4.05 -4.36 2.86
CA SER A 327 -2.75 -4.86 3.32
C SER A 327 -1.61 -4.25 2.51
N THR A 328 -0.46 -4.09 3.13
CA THR A 328 0.77 -3.57 2.52
C THR A 328 1.92 -4.55 2.74
N MET A 329 3.04 -4.35 2.06
CA MET A 329 4.26 -5.11 2.37
C MET A 329 4.81 -4.77 3.76
N GLY A 330 4.43 -3.63 4.34
CA GLY A 330 4.69 -3.29 5.74
C GLY A 330 4.02 -4.26 6.71
N HIS A 331 2.76 -4.64 6.47
CA HIS A 331 2.09 -5.68 7.27
C HIS A 331 2.80 -7.03 7.18
N VAL A 332 3.30 -7.41 5.99
CA VAL A 332 4.11 -8.61 5.81
C VAL A 332 5.40 -8.54 6.63
N ALA A 333 6.09 -7.38 6.58
CA ALA A 333 7.31 -7.15 7.34
C ALA A 333 7.06 -7.24 8.86
N LEU A 334 5.98 -6.63 9.35
CA LEU A 334 5.59 -6.71 10.77
C LEU A 334 5.29 -8.16 11.20
N ALA A 335 4.56 -8.91 10.36
CA ALA A 335 4.24 -10.32 10.65
C ALA A 335 5.49 -11.20 10.70
N LEU A 336 6.40 -11.05 9.73
CA LEU A 336 7.69 -11.76 9.72
C LEU A 336 8.56 -11.39 10.93
N SER A 337 8.64 -10.10 11.28
CA SER A 337 9.44 -9.64 12.42
C SER A 337 8.94 -10.18 13.76
N LYS A 338 7.64 -10.51 13.87
CA LYS A 338 7.06 -11.14 15.08
C LYS A 338 7.34 -12.63 15.16
N GLN A 339 7.51 -13.33 14.03
CA GLN A 339 7.65 -14.78 13.99
C GLN A 339 9.12 -15.24 14.00
N MET A 340 10.06 -14.37 13.64
CA MET A 340 11.46 -14.73 13.47
C MET A 340 12.39 -13.70 14.11
N PRO A 341 13.56 -14.11 14.66
CA PRO A 341 14.63 -13.18 15.05
C PRO A 341 15.30 -12.63 13.76
N VAL A 342 14.86 -11.49 13.29
CA VAL A 342 15.24 -10.95 11.96
C VAL A 342 15.90 -9.58 11.99
N GLU A 343 16.45 -9.15 13.12
CA GLU A 343 17.16 -7.86 13.18
C GLU A 343 18.29 -7.80 12.13
N ASN A 344 18.40 -6.65 11.45
CA ASN A 344 19.34 -6.42 10.34
C ASN A 344 19.10 -7.31 9.10
N LYS A 345 17.87 -7.76 8.85
CA LYS A 345 17.51 -8.42 7.61
C LYS A 345 16.62 -7.55 6.76
N VAL A 346 16.64 -7.77 5.46
CA VAL A 346 15.77 -7.12 4.49
C VAL A 346 14.91 -8.16 3.79
N MET A 347 13.63 -7.90 3.77
CA MET A 347 12.66 -8.62 2.95
C MET A 347 12.58 -7.96 1.58
N ARG A 348 12.65 -8.73 0.49
CA ARG A 348 12.52 -8.25 -0.89
C ARG A 348 11.63 -9.18 -1.71
N ILE A 349 10.96 -8.59 -2.71
CA ILE A 349 10.34 -9.35 -3.77
C ILE A 349 11.29 -9.32 -4.97
N THR A 350 11.71 -10.49 -5.41
CA THR A 350 12.58 -10.66 -6.59
C THR A 350 11.81 -11.38 -7.69
N LEU A 351 12.15 -11.09 -8.94
CA LEU A 351 11.64 -11.79 -10.11
C LEU A 351 12.82 -12.45 -10.84
N GLU A 352 12.83 -13.77 -10.84
CA GLU A 352 13.73 -14.59 -11.66
C GLU A 352 12.88 -15.33 -12.71
N ALA A 353 12.59 -16.61 -12.50
CA ALA A 353 11.58 -17.35 -13.26
C ALA A 353 10.16 -17.07 -12.75
N ASP A 354 10.03 -16.77 -11.47
CA ASP A 354 8.80 -16.45 -10.74
C ASP A 354 9.08 -15.37 -9.67
N TYR A 355 8.00 -14.78 -9.09
CA TYR A 355 8.14 -13.86 -7.98
C TYR A 355 8.41 -14.62 -6.68
N GLN A 356 9.44 -14.19 -5.95
CA GLN A 356 9.84 -14.81 -4.69
C GLN A 356 9.99 -13.76 -3.60
N LEU A 357 9.52 -14.09 -2.40
CA LEU A 357 9.85 -13.37 -1.19
C LEU A 357 11.18 -13.90 -0.64
N ILE A 358 12.18 -13.04 -0.57
CA ILE A 358 13.52 -13.38 -0.09
C ILE A 358 13.84 -12.56 1.15
N ILE A 359 14.41 -13.21 2.16
CA ILE A 359 14.94 -12.56 3.36
C ILE A 359 16.45 -12.72 3.35
N SER A 360 17.18 -11.61 3.34
CA SER A 360 18.65 -11.57 3.33
C SER A 360 19.19 -10.64 4.41
N SER A 361 20.42 -10.87 4.84
CA SER A 361 21.11 -9.92 5.72
C SER A 361 21.32 -8.58 5.00
N VAL A 362 21.25 -7.48 5.73
CA VAL A 362 21.67 -6.18 5.21
C VAL A 362 23.15 -6.29 4.91
N SER A 363 23.55 -6.13 3.65
CA SER A 363 24.96 -5.99 3.30
C SER A 363 25.48 -4.75 4.03
N GLN A 364 26.47 -4.89 4.89
CA GLN A 364 27.15 -3.71 5.42
C GLN A 364 27.74 -2.93 4.25
N PRO A 365 27.60 -1.60 4.22
CA PRO A 365 28.13 -0.75 3.16
C PRO A 365 29.65 -0.83 3.06
#